data_1cd8b52a1a5176deb6b8d5d200f1534c
#
_entry.id   1cd8b52a1a5176deb6b8d5d200f1534c
#
_cell.length_a   1.000
_cell.length_b   1.000
_cell.length_c   1.000
_cell.angle_alpha   90.00
_cell.angle_beta   90.00
_cell.angle_gamma   90.00
#
_symmetry.space_group_name_H-M   'P 1'
#
loop_
_entity.id
_entity.type
_entity.pdbx_description
1 polymer ?
#
loop_
_entity_poly.entity_id
_entity_poly.type
_entity_poly.pdbx_seq_one_letter_code
_entity_poly.pdbx_strand_id
1 'polypeptide(L)' 'MEPLAFSINDTAKALSLGRTSIYAMIADGRLEAFRLGRRRLVKAESVRRLIASQN' A
#
# COMPACT_ATOMS: atom_id res chain seq x y z
N MET A 1 -14.99 -11.69 -0.42
CA MET A 1 -14.60 -10.65 -1.41
C MET A 1 -13.29 -10.00 -0.99
N GLU A 2 -12.35 -9.93 -1.90
CA GLU A 2 -11.07 -9.32 -1.59
C GLU A 2 -11.19 -7.80 -1.54
N PRO A 3 -10.48 -7.15 -0.62
CA PRO A 3 -10.49 -5.70 -0.58
C PRO A 3 -9.86 -5.12 -1.84
N LEU A 4 -10.38 -3.99 -2.28
CA LEU A 4 -9.84 -3.26 -3.42
C LEU A 4 -8.71 -2.33 -2.99
N ALA A 5 -8.67 -2.00 -1.70
CA ALA A 5 -7.66 -1.10 -1.16
C ALA A 5 -7.46 -1.36 0.32
N PHE A 6 -6.31 -0.94 0.81
CA PHE A 6 -5.95 -1.06 2.22
C PHE A 6 -5.65 0.32 2.78
N SER A 7 -5.90 0.51 4.07
CA SER A 7 -5.41 1.70 4.75
C SER A 7 -3.88 1.65 4.83
N ILE A 8 -3.28 2.78 5.17
CA ILE A 8 -1.82 2.83 5.36
C ILE A 8 -1.40 1.84 6.47
N ASN A 9 -2.16 1.81 7.57
CA ASN A 9 -1.85 0.90 8.67
C ASN A 9 -1.96 -0.56 8.24
N ASP A 10 -3.01 -0.91 7.50
CA ASP A 10 -3.18 -2.29 7.05
C ASP A 10 -2.11 -2.69 6.05
N THR A 11 -1.69 -1.76 5.18
CA THR A 11 -0.61 -2.02 4.23
C THR A 11 0.70 -2.29 4.99
N ALA A 12 0.98 -1.48 6.01
CA ALA A 12 2.18 -1.66 6.82
C ALA A 12 2.18 -3.02 7.51
N LYS A 13 1.03 -3.44 8.05
CA LYS A 13 0.92 -4.75 8.69
C LYS A 13 1.10 -5.87 7.68
N ALA A 14 0.48 -5.75 6.52
CA ALA A 14 0.56 -6.78 5.48
C ALA A 14 1.99 -6.99 4.99
N LEU A 15 2.78 -5.92 4.93
CA LEU A 15 4.15 -5.98 4.47
C LEU A 15 5.17 -6.09 5.60
N SER A 16 4.70 -6.05 6.84
CA SER A 16 5.55 -6.09 8.05
C SER A 16 6.56 -4.94 8.06
N LEU A 17 6.13 -3.78 7.64
CA LEU A 17 6.98 -2.59 7.56
C LEU A 17 6.39 -1.47 8.40
N GLY A 18 7.20 -0.47 8.70
CA GLY A 18 6.73 0.73 9.36
C GLY A 18 5.99 1.64 8.38
N ARG A 19 5.21 2.57 8.93
CA ARG A 19 4.44 3.51 8.10
C ARG A 19 5.36 4.42 7.27
N THR A 20 6.51 4.77 7.81
CA THR A 20 7.49 5.57 7.09
C THR A 20 7.92 4.89 5.79
N SER A 21 8.15 3.57 5.86
CA SER A 21 8.51 2.81 4.66
C SER A 21 7.39 2.80 3.64
N ILE A 22 6.14 2.72 4.11
CA ILE A 22 4.98 2.74 3.20
C ILE A 22 4.90 4.08 2.46
N TYR A 23 5.07 5.19 3.18
CA TYR A 23 5.05 6.50 2.54
C TYR A 23 6.19 6.67 1.56
N ALA A 24 7.37 6.13 1.88
CA ALA A 24 8.51 6.18 0.97
C ALA A 24 8.23 5.42 -0.32
N MET A 25 7.58 4.26 -0.23
CA MET A 25 7.23 3.47 -1.41
C MET A 25 6.17 4.16 -2.26
N ILE A 26 5.24 4.87 -1.63
CA ILE A 26 4.25 5.66 -2.35
C ILE A 26 4.94 6.79 -3.10
N ALA A 27 5.89 7.44 -2.44
CA ALA A 27 6.61 8.57 -3.03
C ALA A 27 7.45 8.15 -4.24
N ASP A 28 8.04 6.95 -4.21
CA ASP A 28 8.89 6.51 -5.32
C ASP A 28 8.12 5.67 -6.37
N GLY A 29 6.83 5.53 -6.21
CA GLY A 29 5.98 4.90 -7.22
C GLY A 29 5.81 3.40 -7.11
N ARG A 30 6.37 2.76 -6.11
CA ARG A 30 6.21 1.31 -5.93
C ARG A 30 4.82 0.93 -5.45
N LEU A 31 4.19 1.81 -4.68
CA LEU A 31 2.82 1.62 -4.24
C LEU A 31 1.97 2.76 -4.77
N GLU A 32 0.77 2.42 -5.22
CA GLU A 32 -0.18 3.43 -5.68
C GLU A 32 -1.16 3.73 -4.58
N ALA A 33 -1.25 5.00 -4.21
CA ALA A 33 -2.16 5.46 -3.18
C ALA A 33 -3.16 6.45 -3.77
N PHE A 34 -4.32 6.54 -3.14
CA PHE A 34 -5.32 7.53 -3.54
C PHE A 34 -6.02 8.03 -2.28
N ARG A 35 -6.66 9.17 -2.41
CA ARG A 35 -7.39 9.76 -1.30
C ARG A 35 -8.89 9.57 -1.52
N LEU A 36 -9.56 9.06 -0.50
CA LEU A 36 -11.01 8.93 -0.50
C LEU A 36 -11.53 9.64 0.74
N GLY A 37 -12.11 10.82 0.54
CA GLY A 37 -12.52 11.65 1.65
C GLY A 37 -11.29 12.09 2.45
N ARG A 38 -11.27 11.75 3.72
CA ARG A 38 -10.14 12.06 4.60
C ARG A 38 -9.13 10.95 4.71
N ARG A 39 -9.38 9.83 4.04
CA ARG A 39 -8.53 8.66 4.14
C ARG A 39 -7.59 8.55 2.96
N ARG A 40 -6.37 8.15 3.25
CA ARG A 40 -5.42 7.75 2.22
C ARG A 40 -5.40 6.24 2.18
N LEU A 41 -5.65 5.69 1.00
CA LEU A 41 -5.71 4.25 0.80
C LEU A 41 -4.68 3.83 -0.22
N VAL A 42 -4.24 2.57 -0.13
CA VAL A 42 -3.28 2.00 -1.05
C VAL A 42 -4.02 0.95 -1.87
N LYS A 43 -3.86 0.99 -3.19
CA LYS A 43 -4.50 0.02 -4.07
C LYS A 43 -3.97 -1.38 -3.77
N ALA A 44 -4.87 -2.32 -3.52
CA ALA A 44 -4.51 -3.71 -3.24
C ALA A 44 -3.68 -4.31 -4.37
N GLU A 45 -4.01 -3.94 -5.61
CA GLU A 45 -3.28 -4.43 -6.77
C GLU A 45 -1.81 -4.02 -6.73
N SER A 46 -1.52 -2.79 -6.29
CA SER A 46 -0.13 -2.34 -6.21
C SER A 46 0.64 -3.09 -5.12
N VAL A 47 -0.03 -3.45 -4.03
CA VAL A 47 0.59 -4.27 -2.98
C VAL A 47 0.94 -5.64 -3.51
N ARG A 48 0.02 -6.27 -4.23
CA ARG A 48 0.27 -7.59 -4.82
C ARG A 48 1.41 -7.55 -5.84
N ARG A 49 1.44 -6.50 -6.65
CA ARG A 49 2.49 -6.32 -7.65
C ARG A 49 3.85 -6.18 -6.99
N LEU A 50 3.91 -5.41 -5.91
CA LEU A 50 5.15 -5.22 -5.17
C LEU A 50 5.66 -6.55 -4.62
N ILE A 51 4.78 -7.34 -4.01
CA ILE A 51 5.14 -8.64 -3.46
C ILE A 51 5.61 -9.57 -4.57
N ALA A 52 4.91 -9.59 -5.70
CA ALA A 52 5.25 -10.46 -6.82
C ALA A 52 6.62 -10.12 -7.40
N SER A 53 7.00 -8.85 -7.37
CA SER A 53 8.29 -8.43 -7.93
C SER A 53 9.48 -8.69 -7.02
N GLN A 54 9.24 -9.16 -5.80
CA GLN A 54 10.30 -9.40 -4.80
C GLN A 54 10.88 -10.81 -4.83
N ASN A 55 10.50 -11.62 -5.74
CA ASN A 55 11.03 -12.98 -5.83
C ASN A 55 12.52 -13.03 -6.11
#